data_dcfa3ead6545852434fc6fd868bfdf1a
#
_entry.id   dcfa3ead6545852434fc6fd868bfdf1a
#
_cell.length_a   1.000
_cell.length_b   1.000
_cell.length_c   1.000
_cell.angle_alpha   90.00
_cell.angle_beta   90.00
_cell.angle_gamma   90.00
#
_symmetry.space_group_name_H-M   'P 1'
#
loop_
_entity.id
_entity.type
_entity.pdbx_description
1 polymer ?
#
loop_
_entity_poly.entity_id
_entity_poly.type
_entity_poly.pdbx_seq_one_letter_code
_entity_poly.pdbx_strand_id
1 'polypeptide(L)'
;EALDARAAAIAQYNNVGRTFSPKEISVSDYLDYWLETAIKKNIDHGYSYNTYRDYESKIRLHLKPAFGMYKLSSFQYAPDKVQEWVDNMKLKGLSKRMIQNTLTCLQGALNYAIIPLKYIQANPCIPVRVGKMPIDPDAKAHAEYVCPVEEFERILQRFPPENYFHLSLVVPYNCGTRISETFAIDLNEDVDFQKHELHIRGQWQKRNKTWYIKPPKYDSYRTIKMGETLEQALKYGIHQRKLNKLKYGGAYLNTYVMPDNSITQIRADIQVAYKEITPLCVKDTGELLTPDSFKYCARVVHYELGNVLFHSHCLRHTHGTILAEAGVNPKTVMERLGHKDITTTLQTYTFNTELMQQTAVDVFENAIHKKA
;
A
#
# COMPACT_ATOMS: atom_id res chain seq x y z
N GLU A 1 2.80 -27.11 8.66
CA GLU A 1 3.33 -28.48 8.95
C GLU A 1 3.32 -29.38 7.72
N ALA A 2 2.17 -29.68 7.06
CA ALA A 2 2.16 -30.55 5.86
C ALA A 2 2.91 -29.94 4.67
N LEU A 3 2.83 -28.63 4.45
CA LEU A 3 3.57 -27.90 3.41
C LEU A 3 5.07 -27.82 3.74
N ASP A 4 5.44 -27.65 5.01
CA ASP A 4 6.81 -27.60 5.47
C ASP A 4 7.46 -29.00 5.39
N ALA A 5 6.73 -30.05 5.76
CA ALA A 5 7.16 -31.41 5.61
C ALA A 5 7.38 -31.80 4.13
N ARG A 6 6.51 -31.32 3.23
CA ARG A 6 6.61 -31.53 1.80
C ARG A 6 7.77 -30.75 1.16
N ALA A 7 7.98 -29.51 1.56
CA ALA A 7 9.13 -28.71 1.13
C ALA A 7 10.45 -29.31 1.64
N ALA A 8 10.48 -29.80 2.87
CA ALA A 8 11.62 -30.53 3.45
C ALA A 8 11.88 -31.88 2.72
N ALA A 9 10.83 -32.61 2.36
CA ALA A 9 10.97 -33.87 1.59
C ALA A 9 11.52 -33.61 0.17
N ILE A 10 11.08 -32.52 -0.50
CA ILE A 10 11.61 -32.12 -1.80
C ILE A 10 13.07 -31.66 -1.67
N ALA A 11 13.42 -30.89 -0.64
CA ALA A 11 14.79 -30.47 -0.39
C ALA A 11 15.70 -31.65 -0.04
N GLN A 12 15.21 -32.62 0.74
CA GLN A 12 15.93 -33.84 1.10
C GLN A 12 16.15 -34.76 -0.11
N TYR A 13 15.17 -34.84 -1.00
CA TYR A 13 15.28 -35.61 -2.26
C TYR A 13 16.33 -34.99 -3.20
N ASN A 14 16.43 -33.67 -3.26
CA ASN A 14 17.44 -32.96 -4.03
C ASN A 14 18.86 -33.10 -3.46
N ASN A 15 19.00 -33.28 -2.15
CA ASN A 15 20.31 -33.43 -1.48
C ASN A 15 20.90 -34.85 -1.52
N VAL A 16 20.12 -35.88 -1.86
CA VAL A 16 20.55 -37.28 -1.83
C VAL A 16 21.11 -37.76 -3.17
N GLY A 17 21.39 -36.88 -4.14
CA GLY A 17 22.07 -37.21 -5.41
C GLY A 17 21.27 -38.16 -6.33
N ARG A 18 20.03 -38.45 -6.02
CA ARG A 18 19.11 -39.08 -6.96
C ARG A 18 18.66 -38.00 -7.93
N THR A 19 18.87 -38.23 -9.20
CA THR A 19 18.38 -37.35 -10.27
C THR A 19 16.88 -37.22 -10.13
N PHE A 20 16.46 -36.20 -9.34
CA PHE A 20 15.10 -35.71 -9.40
C PHE A 20 14.88 -35.28 -10.85
N SER A 21 14.04 -35.99 -11.57
CA SER A 21 13.64 -35.57 -12.90
C SER A 21 12.67 -34.41 -12.68
N PRO A 22 13.07 -33.15 -12.93
CA PRO A 22 12.20 -31.95 -12.78
C PRO A 22 10.92 -32.11 -13.60
N LYS A 23 10.95 -33.05 -14.54
CA LYS A 23 9.86 -33.36 -15.49
C LYS A 23 8.61 -33.92 -14.83
N GLU A 24 8.68 -34.41 -13.60
CA GLU A 24 7.56 -35.09 -12.93
C GLU A 24 6.79 -34.20 -11.92
N ILE A 25 7.31 -33.04 -11.53
CA ILE A 25 6.64 -32.17 -10.58
C ILE A 25 5.39 -31.55 -11.21
N SER A 26 4.27 -31.50 -10.47
CA SER A 26 3.07 -30.78 -10.90
C SER A 26 3.30 -29.25 -10.81
N VAL A 27 2.59 -28.48 -11.63
CA VAL A 27 2.59 -27.01 -11.54
C VAL A 27 2.10 -26.58 -10.15
N SER A 28 1.12 -27.27 -9.57
CA SER A 28 0.65 -27.00 -8.19
C SER A 28 1.79 -27.08 -7.17
N ASP A 29 2.53 -28.19 -7.18
CA ASP A 29 3.60 -28.42 -6.22
C ASP A 29 4.80 -27.51 -6.45
N TYR A 30 5.07 -27.21 -7.72
CA TYR A 30 6.11 -26.26 -8.10
C TYR A 30 5.80 -24.84 -7.61
N LEU A 31 4.56 -24.37 -7.75
CA LEU A 31 4.15 -23.04 -7.29
C LEU A 31 4.25 -22.91 -5.77
N ASP A 32 3.93 -23.97 -5.01
CA ASP A 32 4.15 -23.99 -3.56
C ASP A 32 5.65 -23.93 -3.22
N TYR A 33 6.45 -24.74 -3.88
CA TYR A 33 7.89 -24.73 -3.70
C TYR A 33 8.48 -23.34 -3.98
N TRP A 34 8.12 -22.72 -5.10
CA TRP A 34 8.58 -21.38 -5.46
C TRP A 34 8.16 -20.34 -4.44
N LEU A 35 6.89 -20.35 -4.00
CA LEU A 35 6.36 -19.42 -3.02
C LEU A 35 7.11 -19.48 -1.69
N GLU A 36 7.39 -20.70 -1.21
CA GLU A 36 8.08 -20.92 0.07
C GLU A 36 9.59 -20.64 -0.03
N THR A 37 10.25 -21.05 -1.12
CA THR A 37 11.70 -20.98 -1.23
C THR A 37 12.22 -19.68 -1.82
N ALA A 38 11.56 -19.16 -2.85
CA ALA A 38 12.03 -17.97 -3.55
C ALA A 38 11.39 -16.68 -3.02
N ILE A 39 10.15 -16.73 -2.54
CA ILE A 39 9.44 -15.53 -2.09
C ILE A 39 9.48 -15.38 -0.57
N LYS A 40 8.98 -16.38 0.16
CA LYS A 40 8.85 -16.30 1.62
C LYS A 40 10.19 -16.18 2.35
N LYS A 41 11.20 -16.94 1.93
CA LYS A 41 12.55 -16.86 2.52
C LYS A 41 13.25 -15.52 2.23
N ASN A 42 12.81 -14.80 1.20
CA ASN A 42 13.36 -13.51 0.82
C ASN A 42 12.44 -12.33 1.22
N ILE A 43 11.52 -12.55 2.17
CA ILE A 43 10.78 -11.45 2.79
C ILE A 43 11.79 -10.55 3.51
N ASP A 44 11.65 -9.23 3.29
CA ASP A 44 12.55 -8.16 3.74
C ASP A 44 13.95 -8.13 3.06
N HIS A 45 14.27 -9.11 2.20
CA HIS A 45 15.50 -9.15 1.38
C HIS A 45 15.24 -8.98 -0.13
N GLY A 46 14.06 -8.54 -0.53
CA GLY A 46 13.69 -8.32 -1.94
C GLY A 46 12.18 -8.34 -2.14
N TYR A 47 11.45 -9.06 -1.30
CA TYR A 47 10.00 -9.12 -1.34
C TYR A 47 9.38 -8.60 -0.05
N SER A 48 8.24 -7.91 -0.18
CA SER A 48 7.46 -7.54 1.00
C SER A 48 6.55 -8.70 1.45
N TYR A 49 6.20 -8.72 2.73
CA TYR A 49 5.19 -9.66 3.24
C TYR A 49 3.86 -9.56 2.48
N ASN A 50 3.47 -8.33 2.09
CA ASN A 50 2.25 -8.14 1.30
C ASN A 50 2.36 -8.75 -0.11
N THR A 51 3.55 -8.71 -0.73
CA THR A 51 3.81 -9.38 -2.01
C THR A 51 3.67 -10.90 -1.88
N TYR A 52 4.23 -11.48 -0.81
CA TYR A 52 4.06 -12.90 -0.50
C TYR A 52 2.58 -13.28 -0.37
N ARG A 53 1.80 -12.52 0.41
CA ARG A 53 0.36 -12.77 0.60
C ARG A 53 -0.45 -12.60 -0.67
N ASP A 54 -0.10 -11.63 -1.49
CA ASP A 54 -0.74 -11.38 -2.80
C ASP A 54 -0.46 -12.55 -3.76
N TYR A 55 0.78 -13.03 -3.81
CA TYR A 55 1.15 -14.19 -4.62
C TYR A 55 0.49 -15.48 -4.12
N GLU A 56 0.49 -15.72 -2.80
CA GLU A 56 -0.22 -16.85 -2.19
C GLU A 56 -1.70 -16.89 -2.60
N SER A 57 -2.36 -15.75 -2.52
CA SER A 57 -3.77 -15.62 -2.91
C SER A 57 -3.99 -15.91 -4.40
N LYS A 58 -3.16 -15.35 -5.28
CA LYS A 58 -3.24 -15.58 -6.74
C LYS A 58 -2.97 -17.03 -7.11
N ILE A 59 -1.96 -17.64 -6.49
CA ILE A 59 -1.64 -19.05 -6.69
C ILE A 59 -2.84 -19.91 -6.29
N ARG A 60 -3.34 -19.72 -5.10
CA ARG A 60 -4.44 -20.53 -4.54
C ARG A 60 -5.75 -20.37 -5.30
N LEU A 61 -6.12 -19.13 -5.64
CA LEU A 61 -7.45 -18.83 -6.19
C LEU A 61 -7.51 -18.93 -7.72
N HIS A 62 -6.39 -18.72 -8.41
CA HIS A 62 -6.42 -18.60 -9.87
C HIS A 62 -5.48 -19.58 -10.58
N LEU A 63 -4.24 -19.74 -10.11
CA LEU A 63 -3.24 -20.50 -10.85
C LEU A 63 -3.35 -22.00 -10.62
N LYS A 64 -3.49 -22.45 -9.38
CA LYS A 64 -3.64 -23.87 -9.07
C LYS A 64 -4.93 -24.48 -9.64
N PRO A 65 -6.10 -23.84 -9.54
CA PRO A 65 -7.31 -24.37 -10.17
C PRO A 65 -7.21 -24.51 -11.68
N ALA A 66 -6.42 -23.65 -12.34
CA ALA A 66 -6.27 -23.66 -13.79
C ALA A 66 -5.17 -24.59 -14.29
N PHE A 67 -4.03 -24.60 -13.60
CA PHE A 67 -2.82 -25.22 -14.12
C PHE A 67 -2.22 -26.30 -13.22
N GLY A 68 -2.73 -26.46 -12.01
CA GLY A 68 -2.12 -27.31 -10.98
C GLY A 68 -1.94 -28.77 -11.38
N MET A 69 -2.82 -29.31 -12.21
CA MET A 69 -2.78 -30.71 -12.68
C MET A 69 -1.75 -30.96 -13.78
N TYR A 70 -1.24 -29.92 -14.45
CA TYR A 70 -0.23 -30.11 -15.49
C TYR A 70 1.12 -30.48 -14.86
N LYS A 71 1.89 -31.31 -15.56
CA LYS A 71 3.31 -31.49 -15.25
C LYS A 71 4.08 -30.26 -15.74
N LEU A 72 5.03 -29.77 -14.93
CA LEU A 72 5.80 -28.57 -15.26
C LEU A 72 6.54 -28.73 -16.61
N SER A 73 7.03 -29.92 -16.90
CA SER A 73 7.73 -30.27 -18.15
C SER A 73 6.85 -30.12 -19.41
N SER A 74 5.57 -30.48 -19.32
CA SER A 74 4.64 -30.37 -20.46
C SER A 74 4.05 -28.94 -20.52
N PHE A 75 3.84 -28.30 -19.38
CA PHE A 75 3.25 -26.96 -19.28
C PHE A 75 4.11 -25.90 -19.98
N GLN A 76 5.43 -26.05 -20.04
CA GLN A 76 6.31 -25.12 -20.74
C GLN A 76 5.98 -24.94 -22.22
N TYR A 77 5.29 -25.91 -22.84
CA TYR A 77 4.91 -25.89 -24.25
C TYR A 77 3.41 -25.60 -24.48
N ALA A 78 2.72 -25.10 -23.46
CA ALA A 78 1.27 -24.85 -23.49
C ALA A 78 0.90 -23.35 -23.38
N PRO A 79 1.43 -22.44 -24.22
CA PRO A 79 1.04 -21.04 -24.20
C PRO A 79 -0.43 -20.84 -24.56
N ASP A 80 -1.02 -21.71 -25.38
CA ASP A 80 -2.44 -21.78 -25.70
C ASP A 80 -3.30 -21.90 -24.44
N LYS A 81 -2.91 -22.75 -23.50
CA LYS A 81 -3.62 -22.93 -22.22
C LYS A 81 -3.54 -21.71 -21.33
N VAL A 82 -2.41 -20.99 -21.35
CA VAL A 82 -2.27 -19.74 -20.62
C VAL A 82 -3.11 -18.63 -21.25
N GLN A 83 -3.17 -18.56 -22.60
CA GLN A 83 -4.02 -17.62 -23.30
C GLN A 83 -5.52 -17.92 -23.05
N GLU A 84 -5.93 -19.18 -23.15
CA GLU A 84 -7.30 -19.62 -22.83
C GLU A 84 -7.69 -19.21 -21.39
N TRP A 85 -6.80 -19.38 -20.44
CA TRP A 85 -7.03 -18.94 -19.07
C TRP A 85 -7.22 -17.41 -18.98
N VAL A 86 -6.38 -16.61 -19.65
CA VAL A 86 -6.54 -15.15 -19.71
C VAL A 86 -7.91 -14.78 -20.26
N ASP A 87 -8.35 -15.41 -21.33
CA ASP A 87 -9.63 -15.10 -21.98
C ASP A 87 -10.81 -15.53 -21.08
N ASN A 88 -10.71 -16.66 -20.40
CA ASN A 88 -11.68 -17.08 -19.41
C ASN A 88 -11.76 -16.14 -18.19
N MET A 89 -10.63 -15.55 -17.75
CA MET A 89 -10.64 -14.54 -16.67
C MET A 89 -11.36 -13.26 -17.10
N LYS A 90 -11.20 -12.84 -18.38
CA LYS A 90 -11.97 -11.71 -18.93
C LYS A 90 -13.47 -12.00 -18.93
N LEU A 91 -13.87 -13.19 -19.37
CA LEU A 91 -15.27 -13.61 -19.39
C LEU A 91 -15.88 -13.66 -17.97
N LYS A 92 -15.07 -13.96 -16.96
CA LYS A 92 -15.48 -13.90 -15.55
C LYS A 92 -15.53 -12.47 -14.98
N GLY A 93 -15.26 -11.44 -15.78
CA GLY A 93 -15.33 -10.05 -15.36
C GLY A 93 -14.16 -9.56 -14.49
N LEU A 94 -13.02 -10.28 -14.47
CA LEU A 94 -11.86 -9.79 -13.73
C LEU A 94 -11.24 -8.58 -14.43
N SER A 95 -10.78 -7.61 -13.62
CA SER A 95 -10.13 -6.41 -14.17
C SER A 95 -8.83 -6.77 -14.91
N LYS A 96 -8.51 -5.98 -15.95
CA LYS A 96 -7.24 -6.10 -16.70
C LYS A 96 -6.03 -6.17 -15.77
N ARG A 97 -6.01 -5.30 -14.72
CA ARG A 97 -4.92 -5.24 -13.75
C ARG A 97 -4.80 -6.54 -12.93
N MET A 98 -5.91 -7.13 -12.52
CA MET A 98 -5.91 -8.41 -11.79
C MET A 98 -5.35 -9.52 -12.65
N ILE A 99 -5.78 -9.62 -13.91
CA ILE A 99 -5.31 -10.63 -14.88
C ILE A 99 -3.80 -10.45 -15.13
N GLN A 100 -3.35 -9.22 -15.40
CA GLN A 100 -1.93 -8.92 -15.63
C GLN A 100 -1.07 -9.24 -14.42
N ASN A 101 -1.50 -8.86 -13.21
CA ASN A 101 -0.75 -9.14 -11.99
C ASN A 101 -0.68 -10.64 -11.68
N THR A 102 -1.73 -11.40 -12.00
CA THR A 102 -1.73 -12.86 -11.83
C THR A 102 -0.83 -13.53 -12.87
N LEU A 103 -0.87 -13.07 -14.12
CA LEU A 103 0.03 -13.53 -15.17
C LEU A 103 1.50 -13.23 -14.83
N THR A 104 1.78 -12.04 -14.29
CA THR A 104 3.13 -11.65 -13.83
C THR A 104 3.63 -12.56 -12.70
N CYS A 105 2.74 -12.95 -11.77
CA CYS A 105 3.08 -13.92 -10.72
C CYS A 105 3.48 -15.28 -11.33
N LEU A 106 2.68 -15.82 -12.26
CA LEU A 106 2.99 -17.07 -12.97
C LEU A 106 4.29 -16.96 -13.76
N GLN A 107 4.46 -15.86 -14.50
CA GLN A 107 5.66 -15.61 -15.30
C GLN A 107 6.92 -15.54 -14.41
N GLY A 108 6.85 -14.89 -13.26
CA GLY A 108 7.94 -14.86 -12.29
C GLY A 108 8.32 -16.25 -11.75
N ALA A 109 7.31 -17.06 -11.42
CA ALA A 109 7.53 -18.44 -10.98
C ALA A 109 8.18 -19.28 -12.07
N LEU A 110 7.71 -19.20 -13.31
CA LEU A 110 8.26 -19.98 -14.42
C LEU A 110 9.65 -19.48 -14.86
N ASN A 111 9.94 -18.19 -14.78
CA ASN A 111 11.30 -17.68 -14.97
C ASN A 111 12.28 -18.26 -13.94
N TYR A 112 11.83 -18.38 -12.68
CA TYR A 112 12.64 -19.02 -11.63
C TYR A 112 12.85 -20.51 -11.91
N ALA A 113 11.90 -21.20 -12.56
CA ALA A 113 12.04 -22.57 -13.01
C ALA A 113 13.07 -22.70 -14.14
N ILE A 114 13.24 -21.67 -14.97
CA ILE A 114 14.27 -21.61 -16.01
C ILE A 114 15.63 -21.27 -15.40
N ILE A 115 15.68 -20.20 -14.64
CA ILE A 115 16.89 -19.69 -13.96
C ILE A 115 16.51 -19.31 -12.54
N PRO A 116 17.10 -19.90 -11.48
CA PRO A 116 18.32 -20.75 -11.49
C PRO A 116 18.07 -22.26 -11.59
N LEU A 117 16.81 -22.73 -11.51
CA LEU A 117 16.54 -24.17 -11.28
C LEU A 117 16.82 -25.08 -12.50
N LYS A 118 16.74 -24.55 -13.70
CA LYS A 118 16.87 -25.30 -14.97
C LYS A 118 15.87 -26.47 -15.10
N TYR A 119 14.68 -26.33 -14.54
CA TYR A 119 13.62 -27.34 -14.59
C TYR A 119 12.88 -27.36 -15.92
N ILE A 120 12.78 -26.19 -16.58
CA ILE A 120 12.18 -26.01 -17.89
C ILE A 120 13.06 -25.11 -18.75
N GLN A 121 12.81 -25.09 -20.06
CA GLN A 121 13.58 -24.33 -21.05
C GLN A 121 12.81 -23.12 -21.59
N ALA A 122 11.47 -23.15 -21.53
CA ALA A 122 10.61 -22.10 -22.08
C ALA A 122 9.56 -21.67 -21.05
N ASN A 123 9.18 -20.38 -21.13
CA ASN A 123 8.11 -19.82 -20.34
C ASN A 123 6.87 -19.59 -21.23
N PRO A 124 5.78 -20.35 -21.03
CA PRO A 124 4.58 -20.27 -21.85
C PRO A 124 3.83 -18.92 -21.69
N CYS A 125 4.18 -18.09 -20.69
CA CYS A 125 3.56 -16.80 -20.51
C CYS A 125 4.09 -15.71 -21.47
N ILE A 126 5.26 -15.91 -22.11
CA ILE A 126 5.91 -14.88 -22.93
C ILE A 126 5.03 -14.43 -24.12
N PRO A 127 4.46 -15.33 -24.93
CA PRO A 127 3.64 -14.95 -26.08
C PRO A 127 2.24 -14.48 -25.70
N VAL A 128 1.81 -14.70 -24.46
CA VAL A 128 0.44 -14.42 -24.00
C VAL A 128 0.16 -12.92 -23.94
N ARG A 129 -1.03 -12.53 -24.37
CA ARG A 129 -1.47 -11.13 -24.38
C ARG A 129 -2.81 -10.98 -23.68
N VAL A 130 -2.88 -10.02 -22.75
CA VAL A 130 -4.15 -9.65 -22.12
C VAL A 130 -4.99 -8.80 -23.10
N GLY A 131 -4.36 -8.04 -23.98
CA GLY A 131 -5.04 -7.22 -24.97
C GLY A 131 -5.74 -5.99 -24.36
N LYS A 132 -6.57 -5.36 -25.21
CA LYS A 132 -7.43 -4.25 -24.78
C LYS A 132 -8.63 -4.84 -24.03
N MET A 133 -9.04 -4.18 -22.96
CA MET A 133 -10.26 -4.48 -22.22
C MET A 133 -11.00 -3.17 -21.98
N PRO A 134 -12.34 -3.19 -21.93
CA PRO A 134 -13.12 -2.02 -21.51
C PRO A 134 -12.61 -1.51 -20.16
N ILE A 135 -12.54 -0.20 -20.04
CA ILE A 135 -12.28 0.44 -18.75
C ILE A 135 -13.60 0.47 -18.02
N ASP A 136 -13.64 -0.06 -16.82
CA ASP A 136 -14.76 0.09 -15.90
C ASP A 136 -14.87 1.57 -15.49
N PRO A 137 -15.94 2.30 -15.89
CA PRO A 137 -16.08 3.71 -15.58
C PRO A 137 -16.09 4.00 -14.07
N ASP A 138 -16.72 3.12 -13.28
CA ASP A 138 -16.82 3.30 -11.82
C ASP A 138 -15.46 3.10 -11.17
N ALA A 139 -14.71 2.08 -11.59
CA ALA A 139 -13.34 1.85 -11.11
C ALA A 139 -12.40 3.01 -11.51
N LYS A 140 -12.60 3.61 -12.70
CA LYS A 140 -11.86 4.79 -13.13
C LYS A 140 -12.22 5.99 -12.27
N ALA A 141 -13.50 6.31 -12.11
CA ALA A 141 -13.98 7.42 -11.29
C ALA A 141 -13.45 7.31 -9.84
N HIS A 142 -13.50 6.11 -9.26
CA HIS A 142 -12.98 5.85 -7.93
C HIS A 142 -11.46 6.06 -7.83
N ALA A 143 -10.70 5.63 -8.84
CA ALA A 143 -9.23 5.79 -8.85
C ALA A 143 -8.80 7.25 -9.06
N GLU A 144 -9.58 8.04 -9.79
CA GLU A 144 -9.31 9.42 -10.16
C GLU A 144 -9.98 10.44 -9.20
N TYR A 145 -10.71 9.96 -8.21
CA TYR A 145 -11.46 10.83 -7.31
C TYR A 145 -10.54 11.79 -6.54
N VAL A 146 -10.81 13.07 -6.69
CA VAL A 146 -10.24 14.20 -5.93
C VAL A 146 -11.33 14.70 -4.99
N CYS A 147 -11.06 14.71 -3.70
CA CYS A 147 -12.01 15.17 -2.69
C CYS A 147 -12.09 16.71 -2.71
N PRO A 148 -13.22 17.33 -3.11
CA PRO A 148 -13.36 18.78 -3.09
C PRO A 148 -13.19 19.34 -1.67
N VAL A 149 -12.76 20.60 -1.59
CA VAL A 149 -12.52 21.27 -0.29
C VAL A 149 -13.78 21.27 0.57
N GLU A 150 -14.92 21.61 -0.01
CA GLU A 150 -16.21 21.68 0.68
C GLU A 150 -16.66 20.32 1.19
N GLU A 151 -16.32 19.26 0.45
CA GLU A 151 -16.61 17.90 0.88
C GLU A 151 -15.66 17.45 2.00
N PHE A 152 -14.40 17.81 1.92
CA PHE A 152 -13.45 17.54 3.00
C PHE A 152 -13.86 18.27 4.28
N GLU A 153 -14.34 19.50 4.19
CA GLU A 153 -14.89 20.25 5.34
C GLU A 153 -16.11 19.54 5.95
N ARG A 154 -17.04 19.02 5.13
CA ARG A 154 -18.17 18.21 5.61
C ARG A 154 -17.69 16.94 6.33
N ILE A 155 -16.63 16.29 5.81
CA ILE A 155 -16.02 15.13 6.47
C ILE A 155 -15.43 15.55 7.83
N LEU A 156 -14.74 16.69 7.91
CA LEU A 156 -14.18 17.18 9.17
C LEU A 156 -15.28 17.61 10.17
N GLN A 157 -16.43 18.11 9.72
CA GLN A 157 -17.58 18.35 10.59
C GLN A 157 -18.11 17.04 11.21
N ARG A 158 -18.08 15.94 10.45
CA ARG A 158 -18.48 14.62 10.96
C ARG A 158 -17.42 13.99 11.87
N PHE A 159 -16.15 14.33 11.66
CA PHE A 159 -15.00 13.91 12.44
C PHE A 159 -14.27 15.13 13.00
N PRO A 160 -14.87 15.86 13.97
CA PRO A 160 -14.30 17.09 14.53
C PRO A 160 -12.99 16.80 15.30
N PRO A 161 -12.26 17.83 15.76
CA PRO A 161 -10.96 17.68 16.43
C PRO A 161 -10.96 16.72 17.63
N GLU A 162 -12.09 16.56 18.32
CA GLU A 162 -12.28 15.63 19.43
C GLU A 162 -12.39 14.18 18.96
N ASN A 163 -12.69 13.95 17.69
CA ASN A 163 -12.82 12.61 17.15
C ASN A 163 -11.45 11.99 16.89
N TYR A 164 -11.25 10.77 17.35
CA TYR A 164 -9.99 10.04 17.21
C TYR A 164 -9.57 9.74 15.75
N PHE A 165 -10.45 9.88 14.75
CA PHE A 165 -10.09 9.81 13.33
C PHE A 165 -9.65 11.16 12.74
N HIS A 166 -9.86 12.28 13.41
CA HIS A 166 -9.58 13.61 12.87
C HIS A 166 -8.17 13.73 12.27
N LEU A 167 -7.14 13.39 13.06
CA LEU A 167 -5.76 13.48 12.60
C LEU A 167 -5.45 12.51 11.44
N SER A 168 -6.12 11.35 11.37
CA SER A 168 -5.95 10.42 10.26
C SER A 168 -6.54 10.93 8.93
N LEU A 169 -7.37 11.96 8.98
CA LEU A 169 -7.92 12.69 7.83
C LEU A 169 -7.06 13.92 7.49
N VAL A 170 -6.76 14.74 8.49
CA VAL A 170 -6.05 16.02 8.31
C VAL A 170 -4.61 15.81 7.82
N VAL A 171 -3.88 14.86 8.39
CA VAL A 171 -2.47 14.65 8.02
C VAL A 171 -2.29 14.22 6.56
N PRO A 172 -2.96 13.19 6.04
CA PRO A 172 -2.80 12.82 4.64
C PRO A 172 -3.32 13.87 3.66
N TYR A 173 -4.34 14.64 4.03
CA TYR A 173 -4.84 15.76 3.23
C TYR A 173 -3.80 16.88 3.11
N ASN A 174 -3.16 17.26 4.22
CA ASN A 174 -2.20 18.39 4.26
C ASN A 174 -0.76 17.98 3.86
N CYS A 175 -0.39 16.71 3.94
CA CYS A 175 0.99 16.23 3.70
C CYS A 175 1.10 15.21 2.57
N GLY A 176 0.00 14.70 2.05
CA GLY A 176 0.02 13.67 1.02
C GLY A 176 0.64 12.34 1.48
N THR A 177 0.60 12.02 2.80
CA THR A 177 1.15 10.77 3.32
C THR A 177 0.29 9.57 2.91
N ARG A 178 0.92 8.40 2.78
CA ARG A 178 0.16 7.14 2.66
C ARG A 178 -0.48 6.82 3.99
N ILE A 179 -1.64 6.18 3.99
CA ILE A 179 -2.35 5.86 5.25
C ILE A 179 -1.48 5.06 6.24
N SER A 180 -0.67 4.13 5.76
CA SER A 180 0.24 3.35 6.60
C SER A 180 1.41 4.18 7.15
N GLU A 181 1.83 5.24 6.47
CA GLU A 181 2.80 6.24 6.94
C GLU A 181 2.14 7.13 8.00
N THR A 182 0.92 7.63 7.72
CA THR A 182 0.16 8.47 8.65
C THR A 182 0.04 7.83 10.04
N PHE A 183 -0.36 6.57 10.09
CA PHE A 183 -0.52 5.87 11.37
C PHE A 183 0.81 5.55 12.06
N ALA A 184 1.93 5.55 11.33
CA ALA A 184 3.26 5.29 11.88
C ALA A 184 3.96 6.54 12.44
N ILE A 185 3.37 7.73 12.29
CA ILE A 185 3.93 8.96 12.84
C ILE A 185 3.96 8.87 14.37
N ASP A 186 5.14 9.10 14.94
CA ASP A 186 5.36 9.32 16.37
C ASP A 186 5.33 10.81 16.65
N LEU A 187 4.33 11.27 17.42
CA LEU A 187 4.15 12.69 17.73
C LEU A 187 5.34 13.31 18.49
N ASN A 188 6.12 12.52 19.20
CA ASN A 188 7.28 13.01 19.94
C ASN A 188 8.55 13.11 19.08
N GLU A 189 8.74 12.15 18.15
CA GLU A 189 9.98 12.06 17.40
C GLU A 189 9.88 12.61 15.98
N ASP A 190 8.67 12.61 15.39
CA ASP A 190 8.47 12.93 13.97
C ASP A 190 7.95 14.35 13.75
N VAL A 191 7.51 15.07 14.80
CA VAL A 191 6.95 16.42 14.69
C VAL A 191 7.89 17.44 15.31
N ASP A 192 8.44 18.32 14.49
CA ASP A 192 9.27 19.46 14.93
C ASP A 192 8.50 20.78 14.73
N PHE A 193 7.88 21.29 15.79
CA PHE A 193 7.15 22.55 15.75
C PHE A 193 8.05 23.78 15.63
N GLN A 194 9.34 23.71 15.99
CA GLN A 194 10.26 24.84 15.87
C GLN A 194 10.69 25.03 14.42
N LYS A 195 10.89 23.94 13.71
CA LYS A 195 11.26 23.94 12.29
C LYS A 195 10.06 23.88 11.36
N HIS A 196 8.84 23.71 11.89
CA HIS A 196 7.63 23.46 11.12
C HIS A 196 7.76 22.22 10.22
N GLU A 197 8.27 21.10 10.77
CA GLU A 197 8.60 19.90 10.00
C GLU A 197 7.89 18.66 10.53
N LEU A 198 7.43 17.84 9.59
CA LEU A 198 6.94 16.49 9.82
C LEU A 198 7.86 15.50 9.13
N HIS A 199 8.44 14.58 9.88
CA HIS A 199 9.33 13.55 9.36
C HIS A 199 8.56 12.26 9.07
N ILE A 200 8.70 11.72 7.88
CA ILE A 200 8.13 10.42 7.49
C ILE A 200 9.27 9.40 7.53
N ARG A 201 9.33 8.64 8.62
CA ARG A 201 10.41 7.68 8.92
C ARG A 201 9.97 6.23 8.88
N GLY A 202 8.66 5.97 8.88
CA GLY A 202 8.14 4.62 8.96
C GLY A 202 6.78 4.44 8.30
N GLN A 203 6.38 3.20 8.21
CA GLN A 203 5.03 2.79 7.86
C GLN A 203 4.65 1.54 8.66
N TRP A 204 3.36 1.38 8.93
CA TRP A 204 2.89 0.16 9.56
C TRP A 204 2.60 -0.93 8.54
N GLN A 205 3.00 -2.14 8.86
CA GLN A 205 2.69 -3.34 8.09
C GLN A 205 2.07 -4.38 9.00
N LYS A 206 0.93 -4.92 8.56
CA LYS A 206 0.29 -6.05 9.22
C LYS A 206 0.90 -7.36 8.73
N ARG A 207 1.32 -8.21 9.67
CA ARG A 207 1.73 -9.60 9.41
C ARG A 207 0.85 -10.50 10.29
N ASN A 208 -0.01 -11.30 9.67
CA ASN A 208 -1.06 -12.03 10.37
C ASN A 208 -1.97 -11.08 11.17
N LYS A 209 -1.97 -11.17 12.49
CA LYS A 209 -2.76 -10.31 13.39
C LYS A 209 -1.94 -9.20 14.05
N THR A 210 -0.61 -9.19 13.86
CA THR A 210 0.34 -8.27 14.52
C THR A 210 0.74 -7.14 13.58
N TRP A 211 0.88 -5.94 14.13
CA TRP A 211 1.40 -4.78 13.43
C TRP A 211 2.89 -4.60 13.70
N TYR A 212 3.63 -4.17 12.68
CA TYR A 212 5.06 -3.92 12.70
C TYR A 212 5.37 -2.54 12.13
N ILE A 213 6.37 -1.87 12.69
CA ILE A 213 6.97 -0.68 12.08
C ILE A 213 8.08 -1.14 11.14
N LYS A 214 8.11 -0.56 9.95
CA LYS A 214 9.18 -0.76 8.97
C LYS A 214 9.47 0.52 8.21
N PRO A 215 10.60 0.59 7.49
CA PRO A 215 10.90 1.69 6.58
C PRO A 215 9.74 2.01 5.63
N PRO A 216 9.58 3.28 5.22
CA PRO A 216 8.62 3.66 4.18
C PRO A 216 8.86 2.86 2.90
N LYS A 217 7.82 2.66 2.10
CA LYS A 217 7.94 1.95 0.83
C LYS A 217 8.99 2.62 -0.07
N TYR A 218 9.92 1.82 -0.59
CA TYR A 218 11.06 2.29 -1.40
C TYR A 218 12.04 3.19 -0.64
N ASP A 219 12.15 3.05 0.67
CA ASP A 219 12.98 3.88 1.54
C ASP A 219 12.73 5.38 1.34
N SER A 220 11.47 5.74 1.07
CA SER A 220 11.06 7.11 0.79
C SER A 220 10.97 7.96 2.06
N TYR A 221 12.07 7.96 2.84
CA TYR A 221 12.25 8.87 3.97
C TYR A 221 12.20 10.32 3.48
N ARG A 222 11.48 11.16 4.18
CA ARG A 222 11.34 12.55 3.80
C ARG A 222 10.89 13.43 4.96
N THR A 223 11.23 14.72 4.85
CA THR A 223 10.76 15.77 5.74
C THR A 223 9.80 16.67 4.97
N ILE A 224 8.65 16.94 5.54
CA ILE A 224 7.58 17.74 4.94
C ILE A 224 7.38 19.00 5.78
N LYS A 225 7.44 20.19 5.17
CA LYS A 225 7.06 21.43 5.84
C LYS A 225 5.56 21.43 6.14
N MET A 226 5.22 21.76 7.37
CA MET A 226 3.84 21.87 7.84
C MET A 226 3.33 23.30 7.66
N GLY A 227 2.05 23.44 7.34
CA GLY A 227 1.32 24.71 7.42
C GLY A 227 0.64 24.85 8.79
N GLU A 228 0.19 26.06 9.07
CA GLU A 228 -0.42 26.44 10.35
C GLU A 228 -1.63 25.55 10.73
N THR A 229 -2.52 25.29 9.75
CA THR A 229 -3.70 24.45 9.95
C THR A 229 -3.34 23.06 10.48
N LEU A 230 -2.30 22.43 9.91
CA LEU A 230 -1.84 21.12 10.36
C LEU A 230 -1.23 21.19 11.76
N GLU A 231 -0.41 22.23 12.03
CA GLU A 231 0.21 22.39 13.35
C GLU A 231 -0.82 22.58 14.45
N GLN A 232 -1.86 23.39 14.21
CA GLN A 232 -2.95 23.59 15.16
C GLN A 232 -3.67 22.28 15.46
N ALA A 233 -3.97 21.47 14.42
CA ALA A 233 -4.60 20.17 14.59
C ALA A 233 -3.72 19.20 15.40
N LEU A 234 -2.41 19.17 15.13
CA LEU A 234 -1.46 18.32 15.87
C LEU A 234 -1.32 18.77 17.33
N LYS A 235 -1.20 20.08 17.58
CA LYS A 235 -1.13 20.65 18.94
C LYS A 235 -2.38 20.32 19.74
N TYR A 236 -3.56 20.44 19.12
CA TYR A 236 -4.83 20.06 19.73
C TYR A 236 -4.85 18.57 20.08
N GLY A 237 -4.51 17.68 19.14
CA GLY A 237 -4.49 16.24 19.39
C GLY A 237 -3.50 15.81 20.48
N ILE A 238 -2.33 16.45 20.55
CA ILE A 238 -1.34 16.23 21.61
C ILE A 238 -1.93 16.68 22.98
N HIS A 239 -2.60 17.82 23.01
CA HIS A 239 -3.24 18.33 24.21
C HIS A 239 -4.35 17.38 24.70
N GLN A 240 -5.25 16.95 23.82
CA GLN A 240 -6.32 16.00 24.16
C GLN A 240 -5.76 14.68 24.67
N ARG A 241 -4.69 14.18 24.08
CA ARG A 241 -4.01 12.96 24.57
C ARG A 241 -3.49 13.13 26.01
N LYS A 242 -2.91 14.27 26.35
CA LYS A 242 -2.46 14.57 27.72
C LYS A 242 -3.63 14.56 28.70
N LEU A 243 -4.75 15.16 28.34
CA LEU A 243 -5.97 15.15 29.14
C LEU A 243 -6.51 13.73 29.32
N ASN A 244 -6.52 12.95 28.27
CA ASN A 244 -6.96 11.55 28.28
C ASN A 244 -6.04 10.67 29.16
N LYS A 245 -4.71 10.85 29.08
CA LYS A 245 -3.78 10.16 30.00
C LYS A 245 -4.07 10.49 31.46
N LEU A 246 -4.38 11.73 31.78
CA LEU A 246 -4.77 12.14 33.14
C LEU A 246 -6.12 11.53 33.56
N LYS A 247 -7.11 11.54 32.65
CA LYS A 247 -8.46 11.02 32.90
C LYS A 247 -8.46 9.52 33.19
N TYR A 248 -7.72 8.74 32.39
CA TYR A 248 -7.71 7.28 32.51
C TYR A 248 -6.61 6.75 33.45
N GLY A 249 -5.61 7.58 33.80
CA GLY A 249 -4.53 7.22 34.72
C GLY A 249 -3.85 5.90 34.35
N GLY A 250 -3.68 5.01 35.31
CA GLY A 250 -3.05 3.70 35.10
C GLY A 250 -3.76 2.78 34.11
N ALA A 251 -5.04 3.01 33.82
CA ALA A 251 -5.79 2.23 32.84
C ALA A 251 -5.52 2.65 31.38
N TYR A 252 -4.88 3.82 31.18
CA TYR A 252 -4.50 4.26 29.84
C TYR A 252 -3.53 3.28 29.17
N LEU A 253 -3.69 3.05 27.85
CA LEU A 253 -2.82 2.16 27.09
C LEU A 253 -1.69 2.94 26.42
N ASN A 254 -0.46 2.72 26.89
CA ASN A 254 0.73 3.17 26.18
C ASN A 254 1.11 2.19 25.08
N THR A 255 1.73 2.69 24.02
CA THR A 255 2.14 1.89 22.86
C THR A 255 3.66 1.74 22.86
N TYR A 256 4.14 0.53 22.62
CA TYR A 256 5.55 0.17 22.66
C TYR A 256 5.98 -0.57 21.40
N VAL A 257 7.24 -0.36 21.02
CA VAL A 257 7.91 -1.13 19.96
C VAL A 257 8.75 -2.21 20.59
N MET A 258 8.48 -3.45 20.22
CA MET A 258 9.23 -4.63 20.66
C MET A 258 10.55 -4.77 19.88
N PRO A 259 11.52 -5.57 20.36
CA PRO A 259 12.81 -5.78 19.67
C PRO A 259 12.70 -6.32 18.24
N ASP A 260 11.60 -7.01 17.91
CA ASP A 260 11.30 -7.49 16.55
C ASP A 260 10.54 -6.47 15.68
N ASN A 261 10.45 -5.21 16.13
CA ASN A 261 9.68 -4.11 15.55
C ASN A 261 8.15 -4.34 15.55
N SER A 262 7.66 -5.34 16.25
CA SER A 262 6.21 -5.45 16.48
C SER A 262 5.71 -4.40 17.47
N ILE A 263 4.43 -4.05 17.34
CA ILE A 263 3.77 -3.06 18.18
C ILE A 263 2.90 -3.77 19.20
N THR A 264 3.03 -3.37 20.44
CA THR A 264 2.20 -3.84 21.56
C THR A 264 1.67 -2.67 22.39
N GLN A 265 0.60 -2.92 23.14
CA GLN A 265 0.02 -1.95 24.05
C GLN A 265 0.02 -2.51 25.47
N ILE A 266 0.41 -1.69 26.42
CA ILE A 266 0.54 -2.05 27.83
C ILE A 266 -0.07 -0.90 28.65
N ARG A 267 -0.74 -1.24 29.73
CA ARG A 267 -1.32 -0.26 30.65
C ARG A 267 -0.23 0.65 31.23
N ALA A 268 -0.59 1.91 31.44
CA ALA A 268 0.34 2.92 31.93
C ALA A 268 0.85 2.68 33.36
N ASP A 269 0.14 1.86 34.16
CA ASP A 269 0.57 1.44 35.50
C ASP A 269 1.60 0.29 35.52
N ILE A 270 1.91 -0.29 34.35
CA ILE A 270 2.87 -1.38 34.19
C ILE A 270 4.18 -0.84 33.61
N GLN A 271 5.26 -0.95 34.36
CA GLN A 271 6.59 -0.56 33.89
C GLN A 271 7.19 -1.66 33.00
N VAL A 272 7.72 -1.25 31.85
CA VAL A 272 8.41 -2.14 30.89
C VAL A 272 9.63 -1.44 30.32
N ALA A 273 10.63 -2.22 29.90
CA ALA A 273 11.87 -1.72 29.31
C ALA A 273 11.83 -1.60 27.77
N TYR A 274 10.64 -1.49 27.19
CA TYR A 274 10.49 -1.33 25.75
C TYR A 274 10.45 0.14 25.33
N LYS A 275 10.79 0.43 24.08
CA LYS A 275 10.71 1.80 23.54
C LYS A 275 9.23 2.22 23.46
N GLU A 276 8.83 3.20 24.27
CA GLU A 276 7.51 3.83 24.14
C GLU A 276 7.50 4.71 22.90
N ILE A 277 6.39 4.67 22.16
CA ILE A 277 6.08 5.57 21.05
C ILE A 277 4.75 6.27 21.31
N THR A 278 4.58 7.43 20.68
CA THR A 278 3.35 8.23 20.76
C THR A 278 2.66 8.28 19.40
N PRO A 279 1.92 7.19 18.99
CA PRO A 279 1.32 7.12 17.67
C PRO A 279 0.36 8.27 17.43
N LEU A 280 0.30 8.78 16.19
CA LEU A 280 -0.60 9.88 15.79
C LEU A 280 -2.06 9.63 16.18
N CYS A 281 -2.56 8.41 15.95
CA CYS A 281 -3.96 8.06 16.10
C CYS A 281 -4.20 7.00 17.18
N VAL A 282 -4.86 7.39 18.26
CA VAL A 282 -5.33 6.51 19.33
C VAL A 282 -6.73 6.93 19.77
N LYS A 283 -7.49 6.04 20.38
CA LYS A 283 -8.74 6.36 21.06
C LYS A 283 -8.46 7.08 22.39
N ASP A 284 -9.49 7.56 23.05
CA ASP A 284 -9.39 8.27 24.35
C ASP A 284 -8.70 7.42 25.43
N THR A 285 -8.91 6.11 25.42
CA THR A 285 -8.27 5.15 26.32
C THR A 285 -6.80 4.87 26.01
N GLY A 286 -6.24 5.47 24.94
CA GLY A 286 -4.94 5.10 24.40
C GLY A 286 -4.95 3.89 23.47
N GLU A 287 -6.10 3.21 23.29
CA GLU A 287 -6.22 2.09 22.35
C GLU A 287 -5.81 2.50 20.94
N LEU A 288 -4.96 1.69 20.33
CA LEU A 288 -4.35 1.97 19.05
C LEU A 288 -5.36 1.93 17.91
N LEU A 289 -5.38 2.98 17.11
CA LEU A 289 -6.00 2.96 15.79
C LEU A 289 -4.97 2.52 14.75
N THR A 290 -5.42 1.76 13.79
CA THR A 290 -4.57 1.16 12.75
C THR A 290 -5.07 1.55 11.36
N PRO A 291 -4.28 1.36 10.31
CA PRO A 291 -4.77 1.56 8.94
C PRO A 291 -6.05 0.77 8.61
N ASP A 292 -6.25 -0.40 9.24
CA ASP A 292 -7.51 -1.14 9.10
C ASP A 292 -8.71 -0.43 9.73
N SER A 293 -8.50 0.33 10.81
CA SER A 293 -9.55 1.12 11.47
C SER A 293 -10.10 2.22 10.54
N PHE A 294 -9.28 2.75 9.63
CA PHE A 294 -9.70 3.77 8.67
C PHE A 294 -10.80 3.29 7.73
N LYS A 295 -10.93 1.99 7.52
CA LYS A 295 -12.05 1.41 6.74
C LYS A 295 -13.40 1.72 7.36
N TYR A 296 -13.46 1.85 8.70
CA TYR A 296 -14.68 2.30 9.38
C TYR A 296 -14.97 3.76 9.07
N CYS A 297 -13.96 4.63 9.15
CA CYS A 297 -14.09 6.04 8.77
C CYS A 297 -14.61 6.19 7.33
N ALA A 298 -14.01 5.48 6.37
CA ALA A 298 -14.45 5.49 4.98
C ALA A 298 -15.91 5.02 4.82
N ARG A 299 -16.33 3.97 5.54
CA ARG A 299 -17.73 3.54 5.53
C ARG A 299 -18.70 4.59 6.04
N VAL A 300 -18.33 5.30 7.11
CA VAL A 300 -19.16 6.41 7.63
C VAL A 300 -19.33 7.48 6.55
N VAL A 301 -18.23 7.87 5.88
CA VAL A 301 -18.28 8.84 4.77
C VAL A 301 -19.17 8.33 3.64
N HIS A 302 -19.10 7.06 3.27
CA HIS A 302 -19.95 6.47 2.23
C HIS A 302 -21.44 6.52 2.59
N TYR A 303 -21.80 6.04 3.78
CA TYR A 303 -23.20 5.83 4.14
C TYR A 303 -23.88 7.06 4.75
N GLU A 304 -23.16 7.86 5.54
CA GLU A 304 -23.74 9.01 6.23
C GLU A 304 -23.60 10.31 5.42
N LEU A 305 -22.50 10.46 4.65
CA LEU A 305 -22.27 11.65 3.82
C LEU A 305 -22.53 11.42 2.32
N GLY A 306 -22.86 10.18 1.92
CA GLY A 306 -23.19 9.82 0.56
C GLY A 306 -22.03 9.75 -0.42
N ASN A 307 -20.77 9.90 0.05
CA ASN A 307 -19.60 9.87 -0.82
C ASN A 307 -19.02 8.44 -0.95
N VAL A 308 -19.50 7.71 -1.92
CA VAL A 308 -19.06 6.33 -2.21
C VAL A 308 -17.66 6.24 -2.83
N LEU A 309 -17.12 7.35 -3.34
CA LEU A 309 -15.80 7.42 -3.97
C LEU A 309 -14.68 7.65 -2.94
N PHE A 310 -15.04 8.06 -1.71
CA PHE A 310 -14.06 8.38 -0.67
C PHE A 310 -13.29 7.14 -0.22
N HIS A 311 -11.96 7.25 -0.18
CA HIS A 311 -11.06 6.21 0.31
C HIS A 311 -9.75 6.85 0.84
N SER A 312 -8.98 6.13 1.64
CA SER A 312 -7.79 6.69 2.28
C SER A 312 -6.76 7.27 1.30
N HIS A 313 -6.64 6.71 0.10
CA HIS A 313 -5.66 7.16 -0.88
C HIS A 313 -6.11 8.43 -1.63
N CYS A 314 -7.43 8.73 -1.65
CA CYS A 314 -7.94 9.95 -2.30
C CYS A 314 -7.43 11.22 -1.62
N LEU A 315 -7.23 11.23 -0.29
CA LEU A 315 -6.69 12.38 0.42
C LEU A 315 -5.28 12.75 -0.07
N ARG A 316 -4.44 11.75 -0.27
CA ARG A 316 -3.10 11.93 -0.84
C ARG A 316 -3.18 12.34 -2.31
N HIS A 317 -4.11 11.77 -3.08
CA HIS A 317 -4.35 12.15 -4.47
C HIS A 317 -4.79 13.61 -4.55
N THR A 318 -5.75 14.01 -3.73
CA THR A 318 -6.23 15.39 -3.61
C THR A 318 -5.08 16.36 -3.30
N HIS A 319 -4.23 16.03 -2.31
CA HIS A 319 -3.05 16.83 -1.99
C HIS A 319 -2.14 17.07 -3.20
N GLY A 320 -1.85 16.00 -3.94
CA GLY A 320 -1.03 16.08 -5.15
C GLY A 320 -1.68 16.90 -6.25
N THR A 321 -2.99 16.77 -6.46
CA THR A 321 -3.76 17.49 -7.47
C THR A 321 -3.83 18.99 -7.15
N ILE A 322 -4.13 19.36 -5.91
CA ILE A 322 -4.14 20.78 -5.48
C ILE A 322 -2.79 21.44 -5.72
N LEU A 323 -1.67 20.76 -5.40
CA LEU A 323 -0.34 21.30 -5.66
C LEU A 323 -0.04 21.41 -7.16
N ALA A 324 -0.51 20.46 -7.96
CA ALA A 324 -0.34 20.49 -9.41
C ALA A 324 -1.16 21.62 -10.05
N GLU A 325 -2.40 21.81 -9.64
CA GLU A 325 -3.27 22.93 -10.06
C GLU A 325 -2.69 24.29 -9.70
N ALA A 326 -2.04 24.39 -8.53
CA ALA A 326 -1.32 25.58 -8.10
C ALA A 326 0.02 25.81 -8.83
N GLY A 327 0.37 24.97 -9.82
CA GLY A 327 1.60 25.10 -10.62
C GLY A 327 2.89 24.76 -9.87
N VAL A 328 2.82 24.04 -8.77
CA VAL A 328 4.01 23.62 -8.01
C VAL A 328 4.86 22.66 -8.86
N ASN A 329 6.18 22.88 -8.87
CA ASN A 329 7.11 22.07 -9.65
C ASN A 329 6.90 20.55 -9.39
N PRO A 330 6.72 19.73 -10.45
CA PRO A 330 6.47 18.28 -10.32
C PRO A 330 7.49 17.52 -9.47
N LYS A 331 8.76 17.94 -9.49
CA LYS A 331 9.81 17.34 -8.67
C LYS A 331 9.57 17.60 -7.18
N THR A 332 9.17 18.82 -6.82
CA THR A 332 8.82 19.18 -5.43
C THR A 332 7.62 18.35 -4.95
N VAL A 333 6.60 18.18 -5.79
CA VAL A 333 5.44 17.33 -5.47
C VAL A 333 5.86 15.86 -5.33
N MET A 334 6.73 15.37 -6.22
CA MET A 334 7.29 14.02 -6.16
C MET A 334 8.00 13.75 -4.83
N GLU A 335 8.89 14.66 -4.43
CA GLU A 335 9.64 14.55 -3.17
C GLU A 335 8.72 14.60 -1.95
N ARG A 336 7.77 15.55 -1.93
CA ARG A 336 6.79 15.70 -0.85
C ARG A 336 5.91 14.45 -0.70
N LEU A 337 5.45 13.87 -1.81
CA LEU A 337 4.69 12.63 -1.81
C LEU A 337 5.56 11.39 -1.54
N GLY A 338 6.86 11.43 -1.78
CA GLY A 338 7.75 10.26 -1.69
C GLY A 338 7.46 9.23 -2.79
N HIS A 339 7.34 9.69 -4.04
CA HIS A 339 7.30 8.83 -5.20
C HIS A 339 8.73 8.48 -5.63
N LYS A 340 8.99 7.20 -5.93
CA LYS A 340 10.31 6.76 -6.41
C LYS A 340 10.57 7.25 -7.84
N ASP A 341 9.52 7.34 -8.65
CA ASP A 341 9.56 7.69 -10.05
C ASP A 341 8.67 8.90 -10.31
N ILE A 342 9.20 9.87 -11.03
CA ILE A 342 8.49 11.08 -11.45
C ILE A 342 7.27 10.75 -12.31
N THR A 343 7.30 9.66 -13.07
CA THR A 343 6.19 9.19 -13.90
C THR A 343 4.91 9.03 -13.08
N THR A 344 5.03 8.53 -11.85
CA THR A 344 3.89 8.40 -10.92
C THR A 344 3.31 9.77 -10.54
N THR A 345 4.16 10.79 -10.39
CA THR A 345 3.72 12.15 -10.09
C THR A 345 3.13 12.81 -11.33
N LEU A 346 3.76 12.63 -12.49
CA LEU A 346 3.26 13.16 -13.74
C LEU A 346 1.89 12.60 -14.12
N GLN A 347 1.56 11.37 -13.71
CA GLN A 347 0.20 10.84 -13.84
C GLN A 347 -0.84 11.70 -13.09
N THR A 348 -0.47 12.34 -11.98
CA THR A 348 -1.34 13.31 -11.29
C THR A 348 -1.50 14.60 -12.10
N TYR A 349 -0.45 15.03 -12.80
CA TYR A 349 -0.49 16.19 -13.69
C TYR A 349 -1.18 15.90 -15.04
N THR A 350 -1.36 14.65 -15.42
CA THR A 350 -2.11 14.27 -16.64
C THR A 350 -3.63 14.35 -16.45
N PHE A 351 -4.11 14.51 -15.20
CA PHE A 351 -5.48 14.98 -14.95
C PHE A 351 -5.51 16.48 -15.29
N ASN A 352 -5.69 16.76 -16.58
CA ASN A 352 -5.79 18.11 -17.11
C ASN A 352 -7.14 18.70 -16.64
N THR A 353 -7.19 19.20 -15.43
CA THR A 353 -8.40 19.81 -14.87
C THR A 353 -8.77 21.05 -15.69
N GLU A 354 -10.04 21.42 -15.65
CA GLU A 354 -10.52 22.64 -16.35
C GLU A 354 -9.75 23.87 -15.86
N LEU A 355 -9.43 23.93 -14.57
CA LEU A 355 -8.61 24.99 -13.98
C LEU A 355 -7.18 25.02 -14.55
N MET A 356 -6.54 23.86 -14.74
CA MET A 356 -5.20 23.79 -15.36
C MET A 356 -5.22 24.26 -16.81
N GLN A 357 -6.26 23.90 -17.57
CA GLN A 357 -6.43 24.34 -18.97
C GLN A 357 -6.60 25.86 -19.04
N GLN A 358 -7.45 26.44 -18.19
CA GLN A 358 -7.66 27.88 -18.11
C GLN A 358 -6.38 28.60 -17.71
N THR A 359 -5.69 28.12 -16.67
CA THR A 359 -4.40 28.68 -16.22
C THR A 359 -3.35 28.67 -17.34
N ALA A 360 -3.30 27.62 -18.15
CA ALA A 360 -2.37 27.55 -19.28
C ALA A 360 -2.67 28.64 -20.32
N VAL A 361 -3.95 28.89 -20.63
CA VAL A 361 -4.38 29.99 -21.50
C VAL A 361 -3.98 31.34 -20.91
N ASP A 362 -4.30 31.60 -19.64
CA ASP A 362 -4.00 32.85 -18.97
C ASP A 362 -2.51 33.16 -18.93
N VAL A 363 -1.68 32.14 -18.66
CA VAL A 363 -0.20 32.27 -18.67
C VAL A 363 0.30 32.60 -20.07
N PHE A 364 -0.24 31.95 -21.11
CA PHE A 364 0.13 32.22 -22.49
C PHE A 364 -0.24 33.63 -22.90
N GLU A 365 -1.48 34.05 -22.67
CA GLU A 365 -1.97 35.39 -22.98
C GLU A 365 -1.14 36.51 -22.27
N ASN A 366 -0.86 36.30 -20.97
CA ASN A 366 -0.01 37.20 -20.21
C ASN A 366 1.43 37.29 -20.75
N ALA A 367 1.96 36.16 -21.26
CA ALA A 367 3.31 36.13 -21.82
C ALA A 367 3.43 36.89 -23.16
N ILE A 368 2.42 36.83 -24.01
CA ILE A 368 2.40 37.55 -25.30
C ILE A 368 2.09 39.01 -25.14
N HIS A 369 1.23 39.39 -24.19
CA HIS A 369 0.87 40.77 -23.94
C HIS A 369 1.93 41.55 -23.12
N LYS A 370 2.81 40.88 -22.37
CA LYS A 370 3.99 41.51 -21.73
C LYS A 370 5.12 41.89 -22.69
N LYS A 371 5.01 41.52 -23.98
CA LYS A 371 5.99 41.85 -25.02
C LYS A 371 5.53 42.99 -25.93
N ALA A 372 4.38 43.59 -25.69
CA ALA A 372 3.90 44.83 -26.26
C ALA A 372 4.01 45.97 -25.21
#